data_622f8b749e652c37b94152a3bfa717ee
#
_entry.id   622f8b749e652c37b94152a3bfa717ee
#
_cell.length_a   1.000
_cell.length_b   1.000
_cell.length_c   1.000
_cell.angle_alpha   90.00
_cell.angle_beta   90.00
_cell.angle_gamma   90.00
#
_symmetry.space_group_name_H-M   'P 1'
#
loop_
_entity.id
_entity.type
_entity.pdbx_description
1 polymer ?
#
loop_
_entity_poly.entity_id
_entity_poly.type
_entity_poly.pdbx_seq_one_letter_code
_entity_poly.pdbx_strand_id
1 'polypeptide(L)'
;MGEVILSTIIKDMLAPSQYEENVVTKKGSTERVEFAVKLPNQDDSYIYLPIDSKLPLEAYHRIQDAQNNSDVELLKTARTELKNQIKKYASDISTKYIDVPNTTEFAIMFLPIEGLYMEVLELGLFEELKTKYNVNIAGPTTFTAILNALQMGFKTLAIQKKSSDVFTLLAAVKTEFENFAGVLTKAQKKVNEASDELDKLVGVRTRKIQKQLQNIETLDQDLTNKILEIEDKNETR
;
A
#
# COMPACT_ATOMS: atom_id res chain seq x y z
N MET A 1 -18.07 29.17 -0.42
CA MET A 1 -18.10 28.79 1.01
C MET A 1 -18.08 27.26 1.17
N GLY A 2 -18.99 26.50 0.54
CA GLY A 2 -19.05 25.06 0.64
C GLY A 2 -17.77 24.34 0.18
N GLU A 3 -17.25 24.72 -0.98
CA GLU A 3 -16.00 24.19 -1.54
C GLU A 3 -14.78 24.41 -0.59
N VAL A 4 -14.71 25.57 0.08
CA VAL A 4 -13.62 25.86 1.02
C VAL A 4 -13.67 24.94 2.23
N ILE A 5 -14.87 24.68 2.77
CA ILE A 5 -15.05 23.75 3.90
C ILE A 5 -14.66 22.34 3.47
N LEU A 6 -15.15 21.88 2.32
CA LEU A 6 -14.80 20.57 1.76
C LEU A 6 -13.28 20.43 1.57
N SER A 7 -12.66 21.43 0.93
CA SER A 7 -11.21 21.49 0.70
C SER A 7 -10.42 21.40 2.02
N THR A 8 -10.83 22.15 3.03
CA THR A 8 -10.16 22.13 4.34
C THR A 8 -10.22 20.73 4.95
N ILE A 9 -11.40 20.12 5.02
CA ILE A 9 -11.55 18.77 5.61
C ILE A 9 -10.72 17.74 4.85
N ILE A 10 -10.73 17.75 3.52
CA ILE A 10 -9.96 16.79 2.71
C ILE A 10 -8.46 16.98 2.94
N LYS A 11 -7.97 18.22 2.89
CA LYS A 11 -6.53 18.55 3.05
C LYS A 11 -6.00 18.25 4.44
N ASP A 12 -6.82 18.39 5.45
CA ASP A 12 -6.44 18.07 6.83
C ASP A 12 -6.38 16.56 7.08
N MET A 13 -7.15 15.77 6.34
CA MET A 13 -7.31 14.35 6.60
C MET A 13 -6.58 13.42 5.63
N LEU A 14 -6.37 13.83 4.39
CA LEU A 14 -5.78 12.99 3.36
C LEU A 14 -4.45 13.57 2.86
N ALA A 15 -3.51 12.67 2.52
CA ALA A 15 -2.28 13.08 1.86
C ALA A 15 -2.56 13.56 0.42
N PRO A 16 -1.77 14.50 -0.14
CA PRO A 16 -1.96 15.01 -1.50
C PRO A 16 -1.99 13.95 -2.60
N SER A 17 -1.36 12.79 -2.36
CA SER A 17 -1.39 11.64 -3.28
C SER A 17 -2.70 10.87 -3.28
N GLN A 18 -3.56 11.07 -2.28
CA GLN A 18 -4.80 10.32 -2.07
C GLN A 18 -6.05 10.97 -2.66
N TYR A 19 -5.94 12.19 -3.18
CA TYR A 19 -7.06 12.89 -3.82
C TYR A 19 -6.59 13.73 -5.01
N GLU A 20 -7.54 14.18 -5.81
CA GLU A 20 -7.35 15.19 -6.86
C GLU A 20 -8.45 16.24 -6.77
N GLU A 21 -8.10 17.48 -7.13
CA GLU A 21 -9.00 18.62 -7.20
C GLU A 21 -9.35 18.91 -8.67
N ASN A 22 -10.58 19.31 -8.95
CA ASN A 22 -11.03 19.73 -10.27
C ASN A 22 -10.73 18.71 -11.38
N VAL A 23 -11.03 17.45 -11.15
CA VAL A 23 -10.68 16.34 -12.02
C VAL A 23 -11.86 15.86 -12.86
N VAL A 24 -11.57 15.45 -14.10
CA VAL A 24 -12.53 14.78 -14.98
C VAL A 24 -12.56 13.29 -14.64
N THR A 25 -13.66 12.81 -14.07
CA THR A 25 -13.82 11.41 -13.67
C THR A 25 -14.50 10.55 -14.74
N LYS A 26 -15.21 11.15 -15.68
CA LYS A 26 -15.95 10.47 -16.74
C LYS A 26 -15.23 10.61 -18.09
N LYS A 27 -14.94 9.49 -18.75
CA LYS A 27 -14.26 9.48 -20.06
C LYS A 27 -15.05 10.26 -21.12
N GLY A 28 -14.35 11.12 -21.84
CA GLY A 28 -14.95 11.93 -22.90
C GLY A 28 -15.80 13.10 -22.43
N SER A 29 -15.88 13.34 -21.12
CA SER A 29 -16.55 14.51 -20.54
C SER A 29 -15.57 15.68 -20.39
N THR A 30 -16.09 16.90 -20.35
CA THR A 30 -15.37 18.12 -19.95
C THR A 30 -15.74 18.54 -18.52
N GLU A 31 -16.74 17.90 -17.93
CA GLU A 31 -17.23 18.20 -16.59
C GLU A 31 -16.21 17.75 -15.55
N ARG A 32 -15.94 18.62 -14.58
CA ARG A 32 -14.95 18.38 -13.52
C ARG A 32 -15.67 18.31 -12.18
N VAL A 33 -15.36 17.29 -11.41
CA VAL A 33 -15.79 17.20 -10.01
C VAL A 33 -14.84 18.02 -9.14
N GLU A 34 -15.35 18.64 -8.08
CA GLU A 34 -14.54 19.47 -7.17
C GLU A 34 -13.40 18.67 -6.54
N PHE A 35 -13.70 17.49 -6.02
CA PHE A 35 -12.73 16.58 -5.45
C PHE A 35 -13.02 15.13 -5.85
N ALA A 36 -11.96 14.35 -6.01
CA ALA A 36 -12.06 12.91 -6.13
C ALA A 36 -11.00 12.23 -5.26
N VAL A 37 -11.42 11.32 -4.37
CA VAL A 37 -10.50 10.49 -3.58
C VAL A 37 -10.06 9.31 -4.44
N LYS A 38 -8.75 9.04 -4.45
CA LYS A 38 -8.12 7.92 -5.15
C LYS A 38 -8.18 6.67 -4.28
N LEU A 39 -9.08 5.76 -4.57
CA LEU A 39 -9.18 4.48 -3.90
C LEU A 39 -8.26 3.46 -4.61
N PRO A 40 -7.31 2.83 -3.91
CA PRO A 40 -6.38 1.88 -4.52
C PRO A 40 -7.12 0.65 -5.04
N ASN A 41 -6.70 0.19 -6.22
CA ASN A 41 -7.17 -1.03 -6.88
C ASN A 41 -6.08 -2.11 -6.86
N GLN A 42 -6.40 -3.34 -7.27
CA GLN A 42 -5.50 -4.49 -7.19
C GLN A 42 -4.25 -4.38 -8.08
N ASP A 43 -4.34 -3.64 -9.20
CA ASP A 43 -3.29 -3.54 -10.22
C ASP A 43 -2.39 -2.30 -10.06
N ASP A 44 -2.17 -1.79 -8.85
CA ASP A 44 -1.49 -0.51 -8.59
C ASP A 44 -2.16 0.71 -9.26
N SER A 45 -3.34 0.53 -9.84
CA SER A 45 -4.21 1.58 -10.32
C SER A 45 -5.08 2.13 -9.18
N TYR A 46 -5.87 3.12 -9.48
CA TYR A 46 -6.88 3.64 -8.54
C TYR A 46 -8.20 3.90 -9.29
N ILE A 47 -9.28 3.90 -8.53
CA ILE A 47 -10.59 4.37 -8.96
C ILE A 47 -10.94 5.64 -8.20
N TYR A 48 -11.67 6.55 -8.83
CA TYR A 48 -12.09 7.78 -8.20
C TYR A 48 -13.37 7.60 -7.39
N LEU A 49 -13.41 8.17 -6.18
CA LEU A 49 -14.63 8.44 -5.45
C LEU A 49 -14.96 9.93 -5.64
N PRO A 50 -15.94 10.28 -6.48
CA PRO A 50 -16.30 11.68 -6.74
C PRO A 50 -16.98 12.30 -5.52
N ILE A 51 -16.61 13.55 -5.20
CA ILE A 51 -17.17 14.33 -4.09
C ILE A 51 -17.45 15.73 -4.58
N ASP A 52 -18.68 16.14 -4.44
CA ASP A 52 -19.14 17.45 -4.93
C ASP A 52 -19.92 18.17 -3.82
N SER A 53 -19.58 19.45 -3.58
CA SER A 53 -20.22 20.26 -2.54
C SER A 53 -21.44 20.97 -3.07
N LYS A 54 -22.55 20.85 -2.38
CA LYS A 54 -23.80 21.54 -2.75
C LYS A 54 -24.35 22.32 -1.55
N LEU A 55 -24.59 23.59 -1.77
CA LEU A 55 -25.08 24.51 -0.75
C LEU A 55 -26.32 25.28 -1.24
N PRO A 56 -27.53 24.71 -1.13
CA PRO A 56 -28.79 25.39 -1.44
C PRO A 56 -29.16 26.39 -0.32
N LEU A 57 -28.35 27.44 -0.18
CA LEU A 57 -28.41 28.37 0.95
C LEU A 57 -29.74 29.12 1.04
N GLU A 58 -30.28 29.55 -0.09
CA GLU A 58 -31.56 30.30 -0.11
C GLU A 58 -32.73 29.42 0.36
N ALA A 59 -32.83 28.20 -0.12
CA ALA A 59 -33.87 27.27 0.29
C ALA A 59 -33.75 26.94 1.80
N TYR A 60 -32.52 26.76 2.28
CA TYR A 60 -32.26 26.49 3.69
C TYR A 60 -32.62 27.69 4.58
N HIS A 61 -32.24 28.92 4.22
CA HIS A 61 -32.64 30.13 4.95
C HIS A 61 -34.15 30.29 5.02
N ARG A 62 -34.88 30.05 3.91
CA ARG A 62 -36.36 30.12 3.93
C ARG A 62 -36.98 29.11 4.92
N ILE A 63 -36.39 27.93 5.09
CA ILE A 63 -36.81 26.97 6.10
C ILE A 63 -36.59 27.53 7.49
N GLN A 64 -35.42 28.10 7.74
CA GLN A 64 -35.09 28.68 9.05
C GLN A 64 -36.02 29.86 9.39
N ASP A 65 -36.29 30.75 8.42
CA ASP A 65 -37.19 31.89 8.59
C ASP A 65 -38.62 31.42 8.87
N ALA A 66 -39.11 30.41 8.12
CA ALA A 66 -40.45 29.86 8.35
C ALA A 66 -40.58 29.20 9.73
N GLN A 67 -39.52 28.50 10.19
CA GLN A 67 -39.47 27.91 11.55
C GLN A 67 -39.49 29.01 12.62
N ASN A 68 -38.65 30.04 12.46
CA ASN A 68 -38.57 31.14 13.43
C ASN A 68 -39.88 31.92 13.54
N ASN A 69 -40.61 32.06 12.44
CA ASN A 69 -41.89 32.77 12.38
C ASN A 69 -43.10 31.84 12.65
N SER A 70 -42.89 30.56 12.89
CA SER A 70 -43.93 29.55 13.07
C SER A 70 -44.91 29.50 11.88
N ASP A 71 -44.44 29.80 10.64
CA ASP A 71 -45.23 29.78 9.43
C ASP A 71 -45.21 28.37 8.79
N VAL A 72 -46.25 27.60 9.07
CA VAL A 72 -46.39 26.21 8.62
C VAL A 72 -46.52 26.09 7.10
N GLU A 73 -47.20 27.01 6.43
CA GLU A 73 -47.39 26.95 4.97
C GLU A 73 -46.10 27.32 4.22
N LEU A 74 -45.40 28.35 4.70
CA LEU A 74 -44.11 28.72 4.16
C LEU A 74 -43.07 27.57 4.38
N LEU A 75 -43.07 26.96 5.57
CA LEU A 75 -42.22 25.84 5.87
C LEU A 75 -42.41 24.64 4.92
N LYS A 76 -43.67 24.28 4.65
CA LYS A 76 -44.02 23.19 3.74
C LYS A 76 -43.55 23.47 2.31
N THR A 77 -43.72 24.72 1.86
CA THR A 77 -43.30 25.16 0.54
C THR A 77 -41.77 25.12 0.41
N ALA A 78 -41.08 25.74 1.37
CA ALA A 78 -39.61 25.78 1.40
C ALA A 78 -38.97 24.36 1.47
N ARG A 79 -39.54 23.45 2.24
CA ARG A 79 -39.14 22.04 2.30
C ARG A 79 -39.34 21.35 0.95
N THR A 80 -40.42 21.63 0.24
CA THR A 80 -40.65 21.06 -1.09
C THR A 80 -39.64 21.58 -2.12
N GLU A 81 -39.32 22.88 -2.06
CA GLU A 81 -38.27 23.48 -2.91
C GLU A 81 -36.90 22.86 -2.64
N LEU A 82 -36.50 22.75 -1.36
CA LEU A 82 -35.24 22.09 -0.98
C LEU A 82 -35.19 20.67 -1.49
N LYS A 83 -36.24 19.88 -1.29
CA LYS A 83 -36.36 18.50 -1.78
C LYS A 83 -36.11 18.39 -3.28
N ASN A 84 -36.74 19.24 -4.07
CA ASN A 84 -36.59 19.24 -5.54
C ASN A 84 -35.15 19.64 -5.95
N GLN A 85 -34.59 20.63 -5.27
CA GLN A 85 -33.24 21.11 -5.56
C GLN A 85 -32.19 20.04 -5.22
N ILE A 86 -32.29 19.35 -4.08
CA ILE A 86 -31.40 18.27 -3.71
C ILE A 86 -31.48 17.10 -4.71
N LYS A 87 -32.68 16.71 -5.16
CA LYS A 87 -32.86 15.68 -6.19
C LYS A 87 -32.19 16.06 -7.52
N LYS A 88 -32.32 17.33 -7.92
CA LYS A 88 -31.66 17.86 -9.11
C LYS A 88 -30.14 17.75 -8.98
N TYR A 89 -29.58 18.17 -7.85
CA TYR A 89 -28.13 18.07 -7.60
C TYR A 89 -27.65 16.62 -7.65
N ALA A 90 -28.40 15.69 -7.05
CA ALA A 90 -28.06 14.27 -7.10
C ALA A 90 -28.08 13.71 -8.53
N SER A 91 -29.07 14.09 -9.32
CA SER A 91 -29.14 13.73 -10.74
C SER A 91 -27.94 14.26 -11.53
N ASP A 92 -27.58 15.52 -11.29
CA ASP A 92 -26.43 16.16 -11.95
C ASP A 92 -25.13 15.46 -11.58
N ILE A 93 -24.89 15.20 -10.29
CA ILE A 93 -23.71 14.49 -9.79
C ILE A 93 -23.60 13.09 -10.39
N SER A 94 -24.69 12.34 -10.36
CA SER A 94 -24.75 10.99 -10.92
C SER A 94 -24.40 10.96 -12.40
N THR A 95 -25.00 11.84 -13.17
CA THR A 95 -24.84 11.87 -14.62
C THR A 95 -23.47 12.37 -15.07
N LYS A 96 -22.93 13.36 -14.34
CA LYS A 96 -21.69 14.06 -14.73
C LYS A 96 -20.43 13.33 -14.26
N TYR A 97 -20.46 12.69 -13.09
CA TYR A 97 -19.24 12.28 -12.42
C TYR A 97 -19.09 10.78 -12.19
N ILE A 98 -20.18 9.99 -12.23
CA ILE A 98 -20.09 8.53 -12.06
C ILE A 98 -19.85 7.86 -13.42
N ASP A 99 -18.77 7.07 -13.51
CA ASP A 99 -18.34 6.37 -14.73
C ASP A 99 -17.56 5.08 -14.38
N VAL A 100 -18.28 4.02 -14.08
CA VAL A 100 -17.69 2.71 -13.76
C VAL A 100 -17.02 2.11 -15.02
N PRO A 101 -15.79 1.56 -14.93
CA PRO A 101 -15.00 1.28 -13.74
C PRO A 101 -14.01 2.40 -13.32
N ASN A 102 -14.02 3.56 -13.96
CA ASN A 102 -13.10 4.66 -13.63
C ASN A 102 -13.41 5.29 -12.26
N THR A 103 -14.68 5.22 -11.85
CA THR A 103 -15.12 5.67 -10.54
C THR A 103 -15.76 4.55 -9.74
N THR A 104 -16.00 4.81 -8.44
CA THR A 104 -16.95 4.05 -7.64
C THR A 104 -18.33 4.07 -8.29
N GLU A 105 -19.20 3.10 -7.92
CA GLU A 105 -20.61 3.04 -8.35
C GLU A 105 -21.44 4.15 -7.75
N PHE A 106 -20.89 4.94 -6.83
CA PHE A 106 -21.57 6.05 -6.17
C PHE A 106 -20.66 7.28 -6.04
N ALA A 107 -21.28 8.43 -5.80
CA ALA A 107 -20.60 9.68 -5.46
C ALA A 107 -21.07 10.20 -4.09
N ILE A 108 -20.34 11.16 -3.53
CA ILE A 108 -20.73 11.86 -2.30
C ILE A 108 -21.17 13.27 -2.63
N MET A 109 -22.39 13.64 -2.21
CA MET A 109 -22.86 15.01 -2.14
C MET A 109 -22.58 15.56 -0.75
N PHE A 110 -21.61 16.45 -0.65
CA PHE A 110 -21.26 17.10 0.60
C PHE A 110 -22.14 18.32 0.86
N LEU A 111 -22.79 18.35 2.00
CA LEU A 111 -23.63 19.45 2.48
C LEU A 111 -22.87 20.17 3.59
N PRO A 112 -22.32 21.39 3.35
CA PRO A 112 -21.33 22.00 4.25
C PRO A 112 -21.89 22.57 5.55
N ILE A 113 -23.20 22.50 5.76
CA ILE A 113 -23.89 22.93 6.99
C ILE A 113 -24.58 21.72 7.62
N GLU A 114 -24.23 21.40 8.86
CA GLU A 114 -24.80 20.24 9.57
C GLU A 114 -26.33 20.32 9.68
N GLY A 115 -26.88 21.50 9.97
CA GLY A 115 -28.33 21.72 10.01
C GLY A 115 -29.01 21.48 8.66
N LEU A 116 -28.39 21.83 7.54
CA LEU A 116 -28.88 21.51 6.21
C LEU A 116 -28.88 20.00 5.97
N TYR A 117 -27.82 19.31 6.35
CA TYR A 117 -27.72 17.85 6.26
C TYR A 117 -28.85 17.16 7.06
N MET A 118 -29.09 17.61 8.28
CA MET A 118 -30.18 17.10 9.12
C MET A 118 -31.55 17.35 8.51
N GLU A 119 -31.78 18.54 7.96
CA GLU A 119 -33.05 18.88 7.26
C GLU A 119 -33.30 17.95 6.06
N VAL A 120 -32.25 17.64 5.28
CA VAL A 120 -32.36 16.71 4.14
C VAL A 120 -32.62 15.28 4.60
N LEU A 121 -32.10 14.84 5.75
CA LEU A 121 -32.44 13.55 6.36
C LEU A 121 -33.91 13.50 6.83
N GLU A 122 -34.39 14.56 7.49
CA GLU A 122 -35.80 14.68 7.93
C GLU A 122 -36.80 14.65 6.76
N LEU A 123 -36.37 15.14 5.59
CA LEU A 123 -37.17 15.04 4.35
C LEU A 123 -37.27 13.61 3.79
N GLY A 124 -36.57 12.64 4.38
CA GLY A 124 -36.58 11.23 3.96
C GLY A 124 -35.92 10.98 2.64
N LEU A 125 -34.96 11.83 2.23
CA LEU A 125 -34.34 11.75 0.91
C LEU A 125 -33.21 10.73 0.81
N PHE A 126 -32.64 10.30 1.93
CA PHE A 126 -31.43 9.47 1.96
C PHE A 126 -31.52 8.24 1.07
N GLU A 127 -32.56 7.42 1.26
CA GLU A 127 -32.73 6.18 0.48
C GLU A 127 -33.03 6.44 -1.00
N GLU A 128 -33.80 7.47 -1.32
CA GLU A 128 -34.11 7.82 -2.71
C GLU A 128 -32.85 8.29 -3.45
N LEU A 129 -32.01 9.12 -2.81
CA LEU A 129 -30.77 9.62 -3.40
C LEU A 129 -29.77 8.48 -3.65
N LYS A 130 -29.66 7.57 -2.69
CA LYS A 130 -28.78 6.41 -2.77
C LYS A 130 -29.22 5.42 -3.85
N THR A 131 -30.51 5.06 -3.88
CA THR A 131 -31.00 3.99 -4.76
C THR A 131 -31.24 4.45 -6.19
N LYS A 132 -31.71 5.68 -6.37
CA LYS A 132 -32.08 6.19 -7.69
C LYS A 132 -30.93 6.89 -8.42
N TYR A 133 -30.08 7.57 -7.66
CA TYR A 133 -29.00 8.40 -8.24
C TYR A 133 -27.60 7.89 -7.89
N ASN A 134 -27.48 6.88 -7.05
CA ASN A 134 -26.19 6.42 -6.53
C ASN A 134 -25.38 7.54 -5.86
N VAL A 135 -26.07 8.44 -5.13
CA VAL A 135 -25.45 9.57 -4.45
C VAL A 135 -25.71 9.45 -2.96
N ASN A 136 -24.64 9.36 -2.19
CA ASN A 136 -24.68 9.41 -0.73
C ASN A 136 -24.52 10.85 -0.26
N ILE A 137 -25.35 11.29 0.68
CA ILE A 137 -25.21 12.62 1.28
C ILE A 137 -24.36 12.55 2.54
N ALA A 138 -23.58 13.58 2.79
CA ALA A 138 -22.78 13.71 4.01
C ALA A 138 -22.72 15.16 4.49
N GLY A 139 -22.96 15.39 5.77
CA GLY A 139 -22.63 16.62 6.46
C GLY A 139 -21.15 16.62 6.92
N PRO A 140 -20.65 17.71 7.48
CA PRO A 140 -19.25 17.81 7.93
C PRO A 140 -18.82 16.70 8.87
N THR A 141 -19.63 16.37 9.85
CA THR A 141 -19.34 15.30 10.85
C THR A 141 -19.32 13.92 10.20
N THR A 142 -20.33 13.59 9.40
CA THR A 142 -20.43 12.31 8.70
C THR A 142 -19.31 12.15 7.67
N PHE A 143 -19.01 13.21 6.94
CA PHE A 143 -17.93 13.20 5.94
C PHE A 143 -16.56 12.96 6.58
N THR A 144 -16.29 13.63 7.71
CA THR A 144 -15.07 13.39 8.50
C THR A 144 -14.95 11.93 8.93
N ALA A 145 -16.04 11.31 9.38
CA ALA A 145 -16.06 9.89 9.75
C ALA A 145 -15.77 8.98 8.54
N ILE A 146 -16.33 9.29 7.37
CA ILE A 146 -16.04 8.55 6.13
C ILE A 146 -14.57 8.65 5.76
N LEU A 147 -13.97 9.86 5.79
CA LEU A 147 -12.56 10.05 5.48
C LEU A 147 -11.65 9.34 6.47
N ASN A 148 -11.98 9.32 7.76
CA ASN A 148 -11.26 8.54 8.78
C ASN A 148 -11.27 7.04 8.44
N ALA A 149 -12.43 6.50 8.06
CA ALA A 149 -12.54 5.09 7.66
C ALA A 149 -11.70 4.79 6.41
N LEU A 150 -11.72 5.66 5.41
CA LEU A 150 -10.87 5.56 4.22
C LEU A 150 -9.38 5.62 4.56
N GLN A 151 -8.98 6.52 5.45
CA GLN A 151 -7.59 6.64 5.91
C GLN A 151 -7.10 5.36 6.61
N MET A 152 -7.95 4.73 7.43
CA MET A 152 -7.64 3.43 8.03
C MET A 152 -7.47 2.35 6.95
N GLY A 153 -8.34 2.33 5.96
CA GLY A 153 -8.24 1.44 4.79
C GLY A 153 -6.91 1.62 4.04
N PHE A 154 -6.53 2.85 3.74
CA PHE A 154 -5.25 3.17 3.10
C PHE A 154 -4.03 2.68 3.91
N LYS A 155 -4.04 2.88 5.23
CA LYS A 155 -2.97 2.39 6.11
C LYS A 155 -2.89 0.87 6.10
N THR A 156 -4.02 0.19 6.14
CA THR A 156 -4.08 -1.29 6.11
C THR A 156 -3.52 -1.84 4.80
N LEU A 157 -3.93 -1.27 3.66
CA LEU A 157 -3.43 -1.67 2.35
C LEU A 157 -1.92 -1.41 2.20
N ALA A 158 -1.43 -0.28 2.72
CA ALA A 158 0.00 0.02 2.71
C ALA A 158 0.83 -1.00 3.54
N ILE A 159 0.31 -1.46 4.67
CA ILE A 159 0.93 -2.51 5.49
C ILE A 159 0.91 -3.85 4.75
N GLN A 160 -0.21 -4.22 4.13
CA GLN A 160 -0.32 -5.46 3.35
C GLN A 160 0.67 -5.49 2.18
N LYS A 161 0.80 -4.37 1.44
CA LYS A 161 1.76 -4.26 0.34
C LYS A 161 3.20 -4.44 0.84
N LYS A 162 3.60 -3.74 1.90
CA LYS A 162 4.93 -3.90 2.51
C LYS A 162 5.18 -5.33 3.00
N SER A 163 4.18 -6.00 3.56
CA SER A 163 4.30 -7.40 3.99
C SER A 163 4.57 -8.33 2.80
N SER A 164 3.85 -8.14 1.68
CA SER A 164 4.08 -8.91 0.45
C SER A 164 5.49 -8.73 -0.10
N ASP A 165 6.01 -7.50 -0.10
CA ASP A 165 7.37 -7.19 -0.55
C ASP A 165 8.43 -7.91 0.32
N VAL A 166 8.22 -7.96 1.64
CA VAL A 166 9.09 -8.68 2.57
C VAL A 166 9.08 -10.19 2.29
N PHE A 167 7.93 -10.81 2.04
CA PHE A 167 7.85 -12.22 1.69
C PHE A 167 8.57 -12.54 0.36
N THR A 168 8.44 -11.67 -0.62
CA THR A 168 9.15 -11.80 -1.91
C THR A 168 10.66 -11.71 -1.71
N LEU A 169 11.14 -10.78 -0.90
CA LEU A 169 12.56 -10.65 -0.55
C LEU A 169 13.05 -11.90 0.19
N LEU A 170 12.31 -12.41 1.17
CA LEU A 170 12.67 -13.62 1.90
C LEU A 170 12.74 -14.84 0.98
N ALA A 171 11.84 -14.97 0.01
CA ALA A 171 11.89 -16.04 -0.99
C ALA A 171 13.16 -15.96 -1.85
N ALA A 172 13.55 -14.76 -2.29
CA ALA A 172 14.78 -14.53 -3.04
C ALA A 172 16.02 -14.90 -2.20
N VAL A 173 16.08 -14.44 -0.95
CA VAL A 173 17.17 -14.78 -0.02
C VAL A 173 17.26 -16.28 0.20
N LYS A 174 16.12 -16.97 0.39
CA LYS A 174 16.09 -18.43 0.53
C LYS A 174 16.71 -19.12 -0.69
N THR A 175 16.34 -18.69 -1.90
CA THR A 175 16.89 -19.25 -3.15
C THR A 175 18.42 -19.07 -3.22
N GLU A 176 18.93 -17.90 -2.84
CA GLU A 176 20.38 -17.65 -2.81
C GLU A 176 21.11 -18.52 -1.77
N PHE A 177 20.51 -18.75 -0.59
CA PHE A 177 21.07 -19.67 0.38
C PHE A 177 21.14 -21.12 -0.13
N GLU A 178 20.12 -21.58 -0.85
CA GLU A 178 20.11 -22.91 -1.47
C GLU A 178 21.22 -23.03 -2.55
N ASN A 179 21.40 -22.03 -3.39
CA ASN A 179 22.49 -21.93 -4.35
C ASN A 179 23.86 -21.97 -3.67
N PHE A 180 24.04 -21.17 -2.62
CA PHE A 180 25.28 -21.11 -1.87
C PHE A 180 25.62 -22.46 -1.20
N ALA A 181 24.64 -23.13 -0.58
CA ALA A 181 24.82 -24.47 -0.02
C ALA A 181 25.26 -25.48 -1.10
N GLY A 182 24.68 -25.40 -2.30
CA GLY A 182 25.09 -26.23 -3.43
C GLY A 182 26.55 -26.00 -3.88
N VAL A 183 26.98 -24.72 -3.89
CA VAL A 183 28.38 -24.35 -4.21
C VAL A 183 29.35 -24.90 -3.13
N LEU A 184 29.01 -24.74 -1.84
CA LEU A 184 29.82 -25.26 -0.74
C LEU A 184 29.94 -26.77 -0.80
N THR A 185 28.86 -27.49 -1.07
CA THR A 185 28.88 -28.96 -1.21
C THR A 185 29.82 -29.41 -2.34
N LYS A 186 29.78 -28.71 -3.49
CA LYS A 186 30.69 -28.96 -4.61
C LYS A 186 32.16 -28.67 -4.25
N ALA A 187 32.40 -27.58 -3.52
CA ALA A 187 33.74 -27.21 -3.08
C ALA A 187 34.31 -28.27 -2.11
N GLN A 188 33.49 -28.68 -1.14
CA GLN A 188 33.89 -29.72 -0.17
C GLN A 188 34.22 -31.06 -0.87
N LYS A 189 33.40 -31.44 -1.87
CA LYS A 189 33.70 -32.65 -2.67
C LYS A 189 35.05 -32.56 -3.38
N LYS A 190 35.37 -31.41 -4.01
CA LYS A 190 36.67 -31.19 -4.66
C LYS A 190 37.84 -31.25 -3.68
N VAL A 191 37.67 -30.69 -2.47
CA VAL A 191 38.68 -30.74 -1.42
C VAL A 191 38.93 -32.20 -1.00
N ASN A 192 37.88 -32.99 -0.80
CA ASN A 192 37.98 -34.39 -0.44
C ASN A 192 38.65 -35.19 -1.58
N GLU A 193 38.27 -34.98 -2.85
CA GLU A 193 38.90 -35.62 -4.00
C GLU A 193 40.41 -35.29 -4.08
N ALA A 194 40.80 -34.03 -3.84
CA ALA A 194 42.20 -33.63 -3.81
C ALA A 194 42.97 -34.25 -2.63
N SER A 195 42.33 -34.38 -1.45
CA SER A 195 42.90 -35.08 -0.28
C SER A 195 43.17 -36.56 -0.59
N ASP A 196 42.17 -37.23 -1.18
CA ASP A 196 42.31 -38.65 -1.57
C ASP A 196 43.42 -38.89 -2.60
N GLU A 197 43.60 -37.96 -3.55
CA GLU A 197 44.71 -38.03 -4.53
C GLU A 197 46.06 -37.79 -3.87
N LEU A 198 46.19 -36.86 -2.94
CA LEU A 198 47.41 -36.62 -2.16
C LEU A 198 47.77 -37.87 -1.32
N ASP A 199 46.81 -38.45 -0.65
CA ASP A 199 47.04 -39.65 0.15
C ASP A 199 47.53 -40.84 -0.68
N LYS A 200 46.96 -40.99 -1.90
CA LYS A 200 47.46 -42.01 -2.85
C LYS A 200 48.89 -41.74 -3.30
N LEU A 201 49.21 -40.51 -3.65
CA LEU A 201 50.55 -40.15 -4.12
C LEU A 201 51.60 -40.26 -3.03
N VAL A 202 51.32 -39.74 -1.84
CA VAL A 202 52.23 -39.78 -0.68
C VAL A 202 52.40 -41.22 -0.18
N GLY A 203 51.28 -41.91 0.04
CA GLY A 203 51.32 -43.29 0.53
C GLY A 203 52.00 -44.27 -0.39
N VAL A 204 51.85 -44.16 -1.72
CA VAL A 204 52.51 -45.04 -2.69
C VAL A 204 54.00 -44.71 -2.81
N ARG A 205 54.34 -43.42 -2.89
CA ARG A 205 55.74 -43.00 -2.99
C ARG A 205 56.53 -43.27 -1.72
N THR A 206 55.95 -42.97 -0.57
CA THR A 206 56.61 -43.24 0.74
C THR A 206 56.88 -44.72 0.96
N ARG A 207 55.94 -45.59 0.64
CA ARG A 207 56.12 -47.04 0.71
C ARG A 207 57.17 -47.54 -0.28
N LYS A 208 57.26 -47.00 -1.48
CA LYS A 208 58.34 -47.36 -2.43
C LYS A 208 59.67 -46.88 -1.96
N ILE A 209 59.81 -45.68 -1.43
CA ILE A 209 61.08 -45.19 -0.85
C ILE A 209 61.49 -46.01 0.38
N GLN A 210 60.57 -46.28 1.30
CA GLN A 210 60.81 -47.09 2.45
C GLN A 210 61.33 -48.53 2.09
N LYS A 211 60.69 -49.10 1.04
CA LYS A 211 61.12 -50.48 0.59
C LYS A 211 62.52 -50.48 -0.09
N GLN A 212 62.92 -49.40 -0.75
CA GLN A 212 64.23 -49.23 -1.33
C GLN A 212 65.29 -48.91 -0.27
N LEU A 213 64.93 -48.27 0.83
CA LEU A 213 65.83 -47.90 1.91
C LEU A 213 65.93 -48.99 3.00
N GLN A 214 65.12 -50.04 2.93
CA GLN A 214 65.08 -51.12 3.94
C GLN A 214 66.40 -51.83 4.17
N ASN A 215 67.38 -51.78 3.26
CA ASN A 215 68.71 -52.40 3.33
C ASN A 215 69.82 -51.39 3.62
N ILE A 216 69.50 -50.16 3.97
CA ILE A 216 70.49 -49.14 4.33
C ILE A 216 70.45 -48.97 5.86
N GLU A 217 71.59 -49.11 6.50
CA GLU A 217 71.70 -48.86 7.94
C GLU A 217 71.29 -47.38 8.22
N THR A 218 70.47 -47.22 9.25
CA THR A 218 70.06 -45.90 9.72
C THR A 218 71.19 -45.24 10.47
N LEU A 219 71.56 -44.05 10.06
CA LEU A 219 72.52 -43.20 10.76
C LEU A 219 71.87 -42.64 12.04
N ASP A 220 72.75 -42.41 13.05
CA ASP A 220 72.35 -41.67 14.25
C ASP A 220 71.74 -40.29 13.91
N GLN A 221 70.79 -39.82 14.71
CA GLN A 221 69.95 -38.63 14.40
C GLN A 221 70.82 -37.34 14.31
N ASP A 222 71.86 -37.26 15.16
CA ASP A 222 72.77 -36.09 15.13
C ASP A 222 73.67 -36.05 13.88
N LEU A 223 74.07 -37.21 13.37
CA LEU A 223 74.82 -37.31 12.10
C LEU A 223 73.93 -37.09 10.94
N THR A 224 72.66 -37.48 10.97
CA THR A 224 71.67 -37.26 9.92
C THR A 224 71.35 -35.78 9.78
N ASN A 225 71.14 -35.10 10.90
CA ASN A 225 70.90 -33.64 10.90
C ASN A 225 72.07 -32.85 10.31
N LYS A 226 73.25 -33.25 10.64
CA LYS A 226 74.53 -32.66 10.17
C LYS A 226 74.79 -32.88 8.69
N ILE A 227 74.42 -34.03 8.12
CA ILE A 227 74.60 -34.38 6.70
C ILE A 227 73.52 -33.74 5.86
N LEU A 228 72.30 -33.60 6.38
CA LEU A 228 71.13 -32.99 5.63
C LEU A 228 71.01 -31.49 5.83
N GLU A 229 71.91 -30.84 6.61
CA GLU A 229 71.81 -29.41 6.95
C GLU A 229 70.46 -28.99 7.51
N ILE A 230 69.78 -29.87 8.29
CA ILE A 230 68.53 -29.57 8.93
C ILE A 230 68.84 -28.92 10.27
N GLU A 231 68.63 -27.63 10.40
CA GLU A 231 68.70 -26.95 11.70
C GLU A 231 67.52 -27.39 12.57
N ASP A 232 67.80 -27.88 13.78
CA ASP A 232 66.79 -28.16 14.80
C ASP A 232 66.15 -26.87 15.26
N LYS A 233 64.95 -26.61 14.75
CA LYS A 233 64.11 -25.48 15.19
C LYS A 233 63.42 -25.73 16.53
N ASN A 234 64.02 -26.52 17.43
CA ASN A 234 63.46 -26.79 18.74
C ASN A 234 64.33 -26.21 19.88
N GLU A 235 64.82 -25.02 19.74
CA GLU A 235 65.29 -24.25 20.89
C GLU A 235 64.91 -22.79 20.67
N THR A 236 63.68 -22.45 21.12
CA THR A 236 63.45 -21.19 21.84
C THR A 236 61.97 -21.05 22.21
N ARG A 237 61.68 -21.29 23.50
CA ARG A 237 60.61 -20.79 24.39
C ARG A 237 59.17 -20.92 23.96
#